data_bf327e12be3e1c6edc2f1430d4e20ca8
#
_entry.id   bf327e12be3e1c6edc2f1430d4e20ca8
#
_cell.length_a   1.000
_cell.length_b   1.000
_cell.length_c   1.000
_cell.angle_alpha   90.00
_cell.angle_beta   90.00
_cell.angle_gamma   90.00
#
_symmetry.space_group_name_H-M   'P 1'
#
loop_
_entity.id
_entity.type
_entity.pdbx_description
1 polymer ?
#
loop_
_entity_poly.entity_id
_entity_poly.type
_entity_poly.pdbx_seq_one_letter_code
_entity_poly.pdbx_strand_id
1 'polypeptide(L)'
;MYKEIWTIGRILQWTEQYFQSKEMDTPRLDGEVLLSHVLEKNRIYLYTNYDQPLEQEELDRFRPLVIERAKGHSVASLTGTKDFMGLTFAVNDKVLIPRPDTETLVEYVLHTYHQQDSIRILDMCTGPGTILLSLLHYLPTATGMGLDISRDALEIATKNQEAFKLENRSEFHESDMFSYLEDHNELFDVIVSNPPYIRLEDKKILSPDVLNEPYIALFGGEDGLEFYRQLAMECVKYLKPYGLVAFEVGYDQAEDVKSLLESVGSYVDISFAADLAGINRVVTARVKG
;
A
#
# COMPACT_ATOMS: atom_id res chain seq x y z
N MET A 1 38.21 32.18 -1.01
CA MET A 1 37.40 31.24 -0.22
C MET A 1 37.35 29.94 -1.02
N TYR A 2 37.96 28.86 -0.57
CA TYR A 2 37.80 27.54 -1.23
C TYR A 2 36.38 27.11 -1.07
N LYS A 3 35.66 26.92 -2.19
CA LYS A 3 34.28 26.36 -2.16
C LYS A 3 34.40 24.94 -1.61
N GLU A 4 33.74 24.65 -0.53
CA GLU A 4 33.75 23.30 0.06
C GLU A 4 33.23 22.30 -0.94
N ILE A 5 34.01 21.28 -1.29
CA ILE A 5 33.61 20.26 -2.26
C ILE A 5 32.79 19.22 -1.51
N TRP A 6 31.55 19.06 -1.89
CA TRP A 6 30.66 18.00 -1.44
C TRP A 6 30.91 16.73 -2.24
N THR A 7 31.34 15.67 -1.56
CA THR A 7 31.40 14.32 -2.15
C THR A 7 30.23 13.50 -1.69
N ILE A 8 29.96 12.37 -2.36
CA ILE A 8 28.92 11.39 -1.96
C ILE A 8 29.04 11.06 -0.47
N GLY A 9 30.24 10.71 -0.01
CA GLY A 9 30.48 10.36 1.37
C GLY A 9 30.20 11.49 2.34
N ARG A 10 30.63 12.71 2.03
CA ARG A 10 30.43 13.89 2.89
C ARG A 10 28.95 14.27 3.01
N ILE A 11 28.22 14.25 1.91
CA ILE A 11 26.79 14.60 1.94
C ILE A 11 25.98 13.54 2.70
N LEU A 12 26.31 12.26 2.55
CA LEU A 12 25.65 11.18 3.28
C LEU A 12 25.93 11.26 4.79
N GLN A 13 27.17 11.56 5.21
CA GLN A 13 27.48 11.76 6.63
C GLN A 13 26.73 12.95 7.21
N TRP A 14 26.69 14.07 6.49
CA TRP A 14 25.95 15.25 6.92
C TRP A 14 24.45 14.97 7.03
N THR A 15 23.86 14.30 6.02
CA THR A 15 22.44 13.95 5.99
C THR A 15 22.08 13.00 7.13
N GLU A 16 22.91 12.00 7.37
CA GLU A 16 22.75 11.06 8.49
C GLU A 16 22.70 11.79 9.84
N GLN A 17 23.67 12.67 10.10
CA GLN A 17 23.71 13.48 11.34
C GLN A 17 22.49 14.40 11.45
N TYR A 18 22.08 15.00 10.34
CA TYR A 18 20.88 15.85 10.30
C TYR A 18 19.62 15.07 10.64
N PHE A 19 19.42 13.90 10.03
CA PHE A 19 18.28 13.04 10.30
C PHE A 19 18.30 12.43 11.71
N GLN A 20 19.47 12.08 12.23
CA GLN A 20 19.63 11.69 13.65
C GLN A 20 19.19 12.80 14.59
N SER A 21 19.52 14.07 14.31
CA SER A 21 19.07 15.21 15.10
C SER A 21 17.55 15.46 15.04
N LYS A 22 16.84 14.79 14.11
CA LYS A 22 15.39 14.78 13.95
C LYS A 22 14.73 13.51 14.48
N GLU A 23 15.50 12.66 15.18
CA GLU A 23 15.04 11.40 15.79
C GLU A 23 14.39 10.43 14.77
N MET A 24 14.93 10.40 13.54
CA MET A 24 14.42 9.49 12.50
C MET A 24 14.96 8.08 12.71
N ASP A 25 14.15 7.07 12.42
CA ASP A 25 14.47 5.65 12.67
C ASP A 25 15.58 5.12 11.75
N THR A 26 15.62 5.57 10.48
CA THR A 26 16.54 5.05 9.45
C THR A 26 17.38 6.14 8.78
N PRO A 27 18.09 6.99 9.56
CA PRO A 27 18.71 8.23 9.07
C PRO A 27 19.72 7.99 7.94
N ARG A 28 20.52 6.93 8.04
CA ARG A 28 21.51 6.57 7.02
C ARG A 28 20.86 6.03 5.76
N LEU A 29 19.93 5.09 5.92
CA LEU A 29 19.21 4.46 4.81
C LEU A 29 18.43 5.49 4.01
N ASP A 30 17.69 6.37 4.68
CA ASP A 30 16.90 7.42 4.04
C ASP A 30 17.78 8.34 3.19
N GLY A 31 18.92 8.79 3.73
CA GLY A 31 19.88 9.60 2.99
C GLY A 31 20.42 8.90 1.74
N GLU A 32 20.74 7.61 1.86
CA GLU A 32 21.25 6.80 0.75
C GLU A 32 20.19 6.60 -0.34
N VAL A 33 18.95 6.32 0.02
CA VAL A 33 17.87 6.13 -0.96
C VAL A 33 17.57 7.44 -1.70
N LEU A 34 17.46 8.55 -0.97
CA LEU A 34 17.23 9.86 -1.57
C LEU A 34 18.38 10.28 -2.50
N LEU A 35 19.65 10.04 -2.11
CA LEU A 35 20.78 10.37 -2.97
C LEU A 35 20.85 9.45 -4.19
N SER A 36 20.58 8.16 -4.02
CA SER A 36 20.47 7.19 -5.12
C SER A 36 19.45 7.64 -6.16
N HIS A 37 18.27 8.11 -5.70
CA HIS A 37 17.22 8.65 -6.55
C HIS A 37 17.70 9.87 -7.34
N VAL A 38 18.36 10.82 -6.69
CA VAL A 38 18.88 12.04 -7.36
C VAL A 38 19.93 11.73 -8.40
N LEU A 39 20.83 10.78 -8.09
CA LEU A 39 21.90 10.37 -8.99
C LEU A 39 21.46 9.38 -10.08
N GLU A 40 20.23 8.85 -9.99
CA GLU A 40 19.73 7.77 -10.85
C GLU A 40 20.66 6.54 -10.84
N LYS A 41 21.21 6.22 -9.65
CA LYS A 41 22.13 5.12 -9.39
C LYS A 41 21.60 4.24 -8.26
N ASN A 42 22.02 2.97 -8.25
CA ASN A 42 21.75 2.09 -7.11
C ASN A 42 22.61 2.45 -5.90
N ARG A 43 22.24 1.98 -4.72
CA ARG A 43 22.95 2.26 -3.47
C ARG A 43 24.38 1.75 -3.46
N ILE A 44 24.71 0.66 -4.19
CA ILE A 44 26.06 0.12 -4.30
C ILE A 44 26.99 1.16 -4.92
N TYR A 45 26.50 1.91 -5.91
CA TYR A 45 27.26 2.99 -6.54
C TYR A 45 27.75 4.03 -5.54
N LEU A 46 26.98 4.37 -4.51
CA LEU A 46 27.35 5.36 -3.50
C LEU A 46 28.59 4.91 -2.71
N TYR A 47 28.70 3.61 -2.45
CA TYR A 47 29.83 3.05 -1.71
C TYR A 47 31.08 2.91 -2.57
N THR A 48 30.91 2.57 -3.85
CA THR A 48 32.04 2.40 -4.77
C THR A 48 32.61 3.72 -5.28
N ASN A 49 31.84 4.81 -5.16
CA ASN A 49 32.22 6.16 -5.61
C ASN A 49 32.16 7.19 -4.47
N TYR A 50 32.53 6.77 -3.27
CA TYR A 50 32.35 7.55 -2.03
C TYR A 50 33.03 8.93 -2.06
N ASP A 51 34.21 9.05 -2.70
CA ASP A 51 34.96 10.29 -2.84
C ASP A 51 34.63 11.11 -4.09
N GLN A 52 33.63 10.65 -4.89
CA GLN A 52 33.20 11.36 -6.07
C GLN A 52 32.54 12.69 -5.68
N PRO A 53 33.01 13.82 -6.25
CA PRO A 53 32.34 15.12 -6.08
C PRO A 53 30.93 15.09 -6.69
N LEU A 54 30.01 15.79 -6.02
CA LEU A 54 28.67 16.05 -6.52
C LEU A 54 28.61 17.38 -7.26
N GLU A 55 27.87 17.39 -8.37
CA GLU A 55 27.60 18.59 -9.13
C GLU A 55 26.59 19.49 -8.40
N GLN A 56 26.61 20.79 -8.69
CA GLN A 56 25.70 21.73 -8.04
C GLN A 56 24.22 21.39 -8.31
N GLU A 57 23.90 20.92 -9.50
CA GLU A 57 22.55 20.52 -9.90
C GLU A 57 22.06 19.31 -9.06
N GLU A 58 22.94 18.35 -8.80
CA GLU A 58 22.63 17.19 -7.94
C GLU A 58 22.34 17.63 -6.50
N LEU A 59 23.15 18.55 -5.97
CA LEU A 59 22.94 19.13 -4.65
C LEU A 59 21.63 19.93 -4.56
N ASP A 60 21.30 20.69 -5.61
CA ASP A 60 20.07 21.49 -5.68
C ASP A 60 18.81 20.60 -5.75
N ARG A 61 18.90 19.41 -6.38
CA ARG A 61 17.82 18.40 -6.37
C ARG A 61 17.75 17.63 -5.04
N PHE A 62 18.87 17.33 -4.43
CA PHE A 62 18.93 16.55 -3.19
C PHE A 62 18.42 17.32 -1.97
N ARG A 63 18.80 18.59 -1.84
CA ARG A 63 18.47 19.42 -0.68
C ARG A 63 16.97 19.51 -0.36
N PRO A 64 16.06 19.75 -1.33
CA PRO A 64 14.63 19.76 -1.07
C PRO A 64 14.12 18.44 -0.50
N LEU A 65 14.59 17.30 -1.02
CA LEU A 65 14.19 15.97 -0.55
C LEU A 65 14.57 15.74 0.91
N VAL A 66 15.78 16.17 1.30
CA VAL A 66 16.24 16.10 2.71
C VAL A 66 15.36 16.96 3.61
N ILE A 67 14.98 18.16 3.16
CA ILE A 67 14.13 19.06 3.93
C ILE A 67 12.72 18.47 4.11
N GLU A 68 12.12 17.95 3.04
CA GLU A 68 10.77 17.35 3.11
C GLU A 68 10.79 16.05 3.93
N ARG A 69 11.83 15.22 3.79
CA ARG A 69 12.00 14.05 4.65
C ARG A 69 12.06 14.42 6.13
N ALA A 70 12.81 15.47 6.48
CA ALA A 70 12.90 15.97 7.84
C ALA A 70 11.59 16.57 8.40
N LYS A 71 10.61 16.87 7.55
CA LYS A 71 9.24 17.26 7.93
C LYS A 71 8.31 16.05 8.12
N GLY A 72 8.80 14.83 7.89
CA GLY A 72 8.06 13.59 8.06
C GLY A 72 7.52 12.97 6.78
N HIS A 73 7.76 13.54 5.58
CA HIS A 73 7.34 12.86 4.35
C HIS A 73 8.12 11.56 4.17
N SER A 74 7.45 10.49 3.76
CA SER A 74 8.09 9.18 3.54
C SER A 74 9.08 9.23 2.38
N VAL A 75 10.15 8.43 2.46
CA VAL A 75 11.11 8.30 1.34
C VAL A 75 10.40 7.87 0.06
N ALA A 76 9.42 6.96 0.16
CA ALA A 76 8.67 6.49 -1.00
C ALA A 76 7.86 7.60 -1.68
N SER A 77 7.17 8.46 -0.91
CA SER A 77 6.44 9.59 -1.48
C SER A 77 7.37 10.61 -2.15
N LEU A 78 8.58 10.81 -1.60
CA LEU A 78 9.58 11.74 -2.14
C LEU A 78 10.29 11.21 -3.40
N THR A 79 10.51 9.91 -3.48
CA THR A 79 11.11 9.27 -4.67
C THR A 79 10.08 8.91 -5.73
N GLY A 80 8.79 8.92 -5.37
CA GLY A 80 7.68 8.62 -6.26
C GLY A 80 7.47 7.13 -6.52
N THR A 81 8.20 6.23 -5.84
CA THR A 81 8.11 4.79 -6.06
C THR A 81 8.19 3.97 -4.77
N LYS A 82 7.55 2.81 -4.78
CA LYS A 82 7.61 1.80 -3.71
C LYS A 82 7.60 0.40 -4.30
N ASP A 83 8.54 -0.43 -3.86
CA ASP A 83 8.54 -1.85 -4.22
C ASP A 83 7.55 -2.62 -3.35
N PHE A 84 6.77 -3.51 -3.98
CA PHE A 84 5.78 -4.38 -3.36
C PHE A 84 5.58 -5.62 -4.24
N MET A 85 5.57 -6.82 -3.66
CA MET A 85 5.45 -8.09 -4.38
C MET A 85 6.43 -8.22 -5.56
N GLY A 86 7.65 -7.68 -5.46
CA GLY A 86 8.63 -7.70 -6.53
C GLY A 86 8.35 -6.77 -7.72
N LEU A 87 7.33 -5.92 -7.62
CA LEU A 87 6.95 -4.90 -8.60
C LEU A 87 7.23 -3.51 -8.03
N THR A 88 7.58 -2.55 -8.91
CA THR A 88 7.80 -1.15 -8.51
C THR A 88 6.56 -0.31 -8.85
N PHE A 89 5.83 0.09 -7.82
CA PHE A 89 4.63 0.93 -7.93
C PHE A 89 4.96 2.42 -7.87
N ALA A 90 4.29 3.21 -8.71
CA ALA A 90 4.24 4.65 -8.53
C ALA A 90 3.38 4.98 -7.30
N VAL A 91 3.88 5.91 -6.48
CA VAL A 91 3.21 6.42 -5.28
C VAL A 91 3.47 7.91 -5.11
N ASN A 92 2.72 8.59 -4.27
CA ASN A 92 2.94 9.99 -3.88
C ASN A 92 2.35 10.24 -2.48
N ASP A 93 2.26 11.50 -2.08
CA ASP A 93 1.68 11.94 -0.81
C ASP A 93 0.14 11.89 -0.74
N LYS A 94 -0.53 11.45 -1.82
CA LYS A 94 -2.00 11.37 -1.90
C LYS A 94 -2.54 9.94 -1.79
N VAL A 95 -1.67 8.95 -1.59
CA VAL A 95 -2.05 7.54 -1.46
C VAL A 95 -1.41 6.91 -0.21
N LEU A 96 -2.03 5.84 0.28
CA LEU A 96 -1.37 4.96 1.25
C LEU A 96 -0.11 4.37 0.61
N ILE A 97 1.03 4.53 1.27
CA ILE A 97 2.26 3.87 0.81
C ILE A 97 2.14 2.35 1.09
N PRO A 98 2.32 1.49 0.07
CA PRO A 98 2.19 0.04 0.24
C PRO A 98 3.04 -0.50 1.38
N ARG A 99 2.43 -1.30 2.27
CA ARG A 99 3.08 -1.88 3.45
C ARG A 99 3.49 -3.34 3.18
N PRO A 100 4.63 -3.79 3.72
CA PRO A 100 5.04 -5.20 3.58
C PRO A 100 3.99 -6.18 4.12
N ASP A 101 3.28 -5.81 5.19
CA ASP A 101 2.25 -6.66 5.82
C ASP A 101 1.11 -6.99 4.85
N THR A 102 0.80 -6.07 3.92
CA THR A 102 -0.22 -6.25 2.87
C THR A 102 0.16 -7.35 1.87
N GLU A 103 1.45 -7.70 1.74
CA GLU A 103 1.89 -8.82 0.91
C GLU A 103 1.27 -10.15 1.37
N THR A 104 1.02 -10.31 2.69
CA THR A 104 0.33 -11.48 3.27
C THR A 104 -1.06 -11.70 2.66
N LEU A 105 -1.80 -10.63 2.39
CA LEU A 105 -3.13 -10.71 1.74
C LEU A 105 -2.99 -11.20 0.29
N VAL A 106 -2.07 -10.61 -0.46
CA VAL A 106 -1.81 -11.00 -1.86
C VAL A 106 -1.36 -12.45 -1.94
N GLU A 107 -0.39 -12.85 -1.11
CA GLU A 107 0.12 -14.23 -1.04
C GLU A 107 -0.99 -15.23 -0.70
N TYR A 108 -1.89 -14.91 0.24
CA TYR A 108 -3.02 -15.77 0.58
C TYR A 108 -3.91 -16.05 -0.63
N VAL A 109 -4.26 -15.01 -1.39
CA VAL A 109 -5.08 -15.16 -2.60
C VAL A 109 -4.34 -15.97 -3.67
N LEU A 110 -3.04 -15.71 -3.88
CA LEU A 110 -2.21 -16.45 -4.84
C LEU A 110 -2.03 -17.92 -4.47
N HIS A 111 -2.05 -18.28 -3.17
CA HIS A 111 -2.03 -19.68 -2.74
C HIS A 111 -3.41 -20.36 -2.89
N THR A 112 -4.49 -19.59 -2.84
CA THR A 112 -5.86 -20.11 -2.97
C THR A 112 -6.26 -20.39 -4.41
N TYR A 113 -5.76 -19.59 -5.36
CA TYR A 113 -6.10 -19.68 -6.78
C TYR A 113 -4.87 -19.98 -7.63
N HIS A 114 -5.07 -20.75 -8.71
CA HIS A 114 -4.00 -21.12 -9.63
C HIS A 114 -3.94 -20.18 -10.84
N GLN A 115 -2.80 -20.16 -11.52
CA GLN A 115 -2.58 -19.27 -12.68
C GLN A 115 -3.56 -19.48 -13.85
N GLN A 116 -4.20 -20.66 -13.94
CA GLN A 116 -5.19 -20.97 -14.98
C GLN A 116 -6.62 -20.60 -14.60
N ASP A 117 -6.85 -20.19 -13.34
CA ASP A 117 -8.18 -19.84 -12.85
C ASP A 117 -8.62 -18.49 -13.43
N SER A 118 -9.71 -18.50 -14.19
CA SER A 118 -10.33 -17.27 -14.72
C SER A 118 -11.23 -16.67 -13.66
N ILE A 119 -10.64 -16.02 -12.65
CA ILE A 119 -11.37 -15.38 -11.56
C ILE A 119 -11.54 -13.89 -11.81
N ARG A 120 -12.64 -13.33 -11.28
CA ARG A 120 -12.90 -11.90 -11.22
C ARG A 120 -12.70 -11.39 -9.79
N ILE A 121 -11.85 -10.39 -9.63
CA ILE A 121 -11.43 -9.86 -8.34
C ILE A 121 -12.00 -8.45 -8.16
N LEU A 122 -12.54 -8.16 -6.99
CA LEU A 122 -12.87 -6.80 -6.55
C LEU A 122 -11.88 -6.38 -5.47
N ASP A 123 -11.24 -5.24 -5.64
CA ASP A 123 -10.36 -4.62 -4.65
C ASP A 123 -11.03 -3.35 -4.11
N MET A 124 -11.54 -3.43 -2.89
CA MET A 124 -12.20 -2.33 -2.19
C MET A 124 -11.19 -1.48 -1.44
N CYS A 125 -11.29 -0.15 -1.55
CA CYS A 125 -10.28 0.79 -1.05
C CYS A 125 -8.92 0.53 -1.72
N THR A 126 -8.93 0.44 -3.05
CA THR A 126 -7.80 -0.05 -3.86
C THR A 126 -6.53 0.81 -3.76
N GLY A 127 -6.67 2.10 -3.35
CA GLY A 127 -5.55 3.02 -3.24
C GLY A 127 -4.77 3.17 -4.56
N PRO A 128 -3.45 2.98 -4.56
CA PRO A 128 -2.62 3.01 -5.78
C PRO A 128 -2.75 1.74 -6.65
N GLY A 129 -3.75 0.88 -6.39
CA GLY A 129 -3.99 -0.36 -7.13
C GLY A 129 -3.07 -1.51 -6.75
N THR A 130 -2.40 -1.44 -5.62
CA THR A 130 -1.29 -2.33 -5.26
C THR A 130 -1.71 -3.78 -5.17
N ILE A 131 -2.82 -4.08 -4.47
CA ILE A 131 -3.31 -5.45 -4.28
C ILE A 131 -3.81 -6.00 -5.61
N LEU A 132 -4.74 -5.30 -6.26
CA LEU A 132 -5.34 -5.76 -7.51
C LEU A 132 -4.30 -6.01 -8.59
N LEU A 133 -3.44 -5.03 -8.85
CA LEU A 133 -2.47 -5.13 -9.94
C LEU A 133 -1.40 -6.21 -9.67
N SER A 134 -1.02 -6.43 -8.40
CA SER A 134 -0.14 -7.56 -8.04
C SER A 134 -0.83 -8.90 -8.29
N LEU A 135 -2.09 -9.07 -7.88
CA LEU A 135 -2.86 -10.28 -8.15
C LEU A 135 -2.97 -10.55 -9.66
N LEU A 136 -3.30 -9.52 -10.45
CA LEU A 136 -3.43 -9.66 -11.90
C LEU A 136 -2.09 -9.93 -12.60
N HIS A 137 -0.97 -9.44 -12.02
CA HIS A 137 0.36 -9.76 -12.55
C HIS A 137 0.67 -11.25 -12.43
N TYR A 138 0.40 -11.85 -11.27
CA TYR A 138 0.70 -13.25 -10.99
C TYR A 138 -0.39 -14.25 -11.44
N LEU A 139 -1.62 -13.77 -11.68
CA LEU A 139 -2.76 -14.55 -12.19
C LEU A 139 -3.11 -14.07 -13.61
N PRO A 140 -2.46 -14.59 -14.65
CA PRO A 140 -2.54 -14.03 -16.00
C PRO A 140 -3.92 -14.13 -16.65
N THR A 141 -4.78 -15.03 -16.19
CA THR A 141 -6.16 -15.23 -16.69
C THR A 141 -7.22 -14.50 -15.88
N ALA A 142 -6.84 -13.92 -14.72
CA ALA A 142 -7.74 -13.16 -13.87
C ALA A 142 -8.02 -11.77 -14.44
N THR A 143 -9.20 -11.24 -14.12
CA THR A 143 -9.62 -9.85 -14.35
C THR A 143 -10.06 -9.23 -13.04
N GLY A 144 -10.12 -7.91 -12.96
CA GLY A 144 -10.56 -7.29 -11.73
C GLY A 144 -10.95 -5.83 -11.84
N MET A 145 -11.60 -5.37 -10.78
CA MET A 145 -12.05 -4.00 -10.59
C MET A 145 -11.50 -3.48 -9.26
N GLY A 146 -10.99 -2.25 -9.26
CA GLY A 146 -10.59 -1.52 -8.07
C GLY A 146 -11.54 -0.36 -7.82
N LEU A 147 -12.02 -0.23 -6.59
CA LEU A 147 -12.89 0.86 -6.16
C LEU A 147 -12.21 1.68 -5.07
N ASP A 148 -12.27 2.99 -5.20
CA ASP A 148 -11.78 3.93 -4.19
C ASP A 148 -12.58 5.23 -4.23
N ILE A 149 -12.72 5.88 -3.09
CA ILE A 149 -13.39 7.19 -3.00
C ILE A 149 -12.48 8.34 -3.48
N SER A 150 -11.17 8.10 -3.48
CA SER A 150 -10.16 9.09 -3.83
C SER A 150 -9.81 9.08 -5.31
N ARG A 151 -10.19 10.12 -6.04
CA ARG A 151 -9.77 10.32 -7.44
C ARG A 151 -8.26 10.37 -7.59
N ASP A 152 -7.58 11.03 -6.65
CA ASP A 152 -6.11 11.10 -6.64
C ASP A 152 -5.48 9.69 -6.54
N ALA A 153 -6.07 8.81 -5.74
CA ALA A 153 -5.62 7.41 -5.64
C ALA A 153 -5.85 6.65 -6.95
N LEU A 154 -7.02 6.82 -7.56
CA LEU A 154 -7.36 6.18 -8.84
C LEU A 154 -6.48 6.66 -10.00
N GLU A 155 -6.05 7.93 -10.00
CA GLU A 155 -5.06 8.43 -10.97
C GLU A 155 -3.72 7.69 -10.84
N ILE A 156 -3.26 7.42 -9.62
CA ILE A 156 -2.04 6.64 -9.39
C ILE A 156 -2.25 5.16 -9.75
N ALA A 157 -3.41 4.58 -9.40
CA ALA A 157 -3.76 3.21 -9.79
C ALA A 157 -3.76 3.03 -11.32
N THR A 158 -4.34 3.98 -12.06
CA THR A 158 -4.33 3.98 -13.53
C THR A 158 -2.91 4.09 -14.09
N LYS A 159 -2.06 4.95 -13.52
CA LYS A 159 -0.65 5.03 -13.92
C LYS A 159 0.10 3.72 -13.69
N ASN A 160 -0.16 3.04 -12.59
CA ASN A 160 0.42 1.73 -12.29
C ASN A 160 -0.12 0.65 -13.25
N GLN A 161 -1.41 0.67 -13.55
CA GLN A 161 -2.06 -0.21 -14.51
C GLN A 161 -1.39 -0.13 -15.90
N GLU A 162 -1.17 1.08 -16.40
CA GLU A 162 -0.47 1.34 -17.67
C GLU A 162 0.98 0.83 -17.65
N ALA A 163 1.71 1.12 -16.54
CA ALA A 163 3.09 0.67 -16.37
C ALA A 163 3.22 -0.86 -16.41
N PHE A 164 2.24 -1.59 -15.87
CA PHE A 164 2.20 -3.05 -15.87
C PHE A 164 1.48 -3.65 -17.08
N LYS A 165 0.90 -2.83 -17.98
CA LYS A 165 0.15 -3.26 -19.19
C LYS A 165 -1.05 -4.14 -18.85
N LEU A 166 -1.82 -3.72 -17.85
CA LEU A 166 -2.98 -4.45 -17.33
C LEU A 166 -4.32 -3.81 -17.72
N GLU A 167 -4.36 -2.82 -18.61
CA GLU A 167 -5.54 -2.04 -19.01
C GLU A 167 -6.68 -2.90 -19.56
N ASN A 168 -6.34 -4.02 -20.21
CA ASN A 168 -7.34 -4.95 -20.75
C ASN A 168 -7.90 -5.94 -19.72
N ARG A 169 -7.37 -5.94 -18.47
CA ARG A 169 -7.74 -6.91 -17.42
C ARG A 169 -8.13 -6.26 -16.10
N SER A 170 -7.99 -4.95 -15.98
CA SER A 170 -8.37 -4.20 -14.78
C SER A 170 -9.13 -2.93 -15.15
N GLU A 171 -9.97 -2.49 -14.25
CA GLU A 171 -10.70 -1.23 -14.32
C GLU A 171 -10.75 -0.58 -12.94
N PHE A 172 -10.76 0.75 -12.90
CA PHE A 172 -10.80 1.52 -11.68
C PHE A 172 -11.94 2.52 -11.71
N HIS A 173 -12.74 2.58 -10.63
CA HIS A 173 -13.89 3.47 -10.54
C HIS A 173 -13.96 4.18 -9.20
N GLU A 174 -14.38 5.45 -9.23
CA GLU A 174 -14.68 6.22 -8.03
C GLU A 174 -15.93 5.66 -7.37
N SER A 175 -15.85 5.31 -6.10
CA SER A 175 -16.96 4.74 -5.34
C SER A 175 -16.79 5.04 -3.85
N ASP A 176 -17.88 5.48 -3.23
CA ASP A 176 -18.02 5.40 -1.78
C ASP A 176 -18.46 3.97 -1.45
N MET A 177 -17.49 3.16 -1.01
CA MET A 177 -17.64 1.72 -0.82
C MET A 177 -18.31 1.05 -2.03
N PHE A 178 -19.50 0.47 -1.86
CA PHE A 178 -20.22 -0.30 -2.87
C PHE A 178 -21.12 0.53 -3.78
N SER A 179 -21.18 1.86 -3.64
CA SER A 179 -22.13 2.70 -4.36
C SER A 179 -22.07 2.56 -5.88
N TYR A 180 -20.88 2.38 -6.44
CA TYR A 180 -20.72 2.11 -7.88
C TYR A 180 -21.41 0.80 -8.31
N LEU A 181 -21.42 -0.23 -7.47
CA LEU A 181 -21.96 -1.54 -7.79
C LEU A 181 -23.50 -1.61 -7.66
N GLU A 182 -24.16 -0.65 -7.01
CA GLU A 182 -25.62 -0.66 -6.84
C GLU A 182 -26.37 -0.67 -8.18
N ASP A 183 -25.80 0.00 -9.19
CA ASP A 183 -26.36 0.06 -10.55
C ASP A 183 -25.78 -1.02 -11.49
N HIS A 184 -24.92 -1.91 -10.99
CA HIS A 184 -24.20 -2.91 -11.77
C HIS A 184 -24.41 -4.32 -11.18
N ASN A 185 -24.98 -5.23 -11.97
CA ASN A 185 -25.17 -6.64 -11.59
C ASN A 185 -23.88 -7.45 -11.80
N GLU A 186 -22.84 -7.16 -11.02
CA GLU A 186 -21.56 -7.84 -11.12
C GLU A 186 -21.32 -8.75 -9.94
N LEU A 187 -20.78 -9.94 -10.21
CA LEU A 187 -20.40 -10.91 -9.20
C LEU A 187 -18.90 -11.25 -9.32
N PHE A 188 -18.26 -11.34 -8.18
CA PHE A 188 -16.83 -11.58 -8.05
C PHE A 188 -16.54 -12.96 -7.42
N ASP A 189 -15.44 -13.56 -7.82
CA ASP A 189 -14.93 -14.78 -7.19
C ASP A 189 -14.22 -14.46 -5.88
N VAL A 190 -13.59 -13.27 -5.83
CA VAL A 190 -12.82 -12.78 -4.68
C VAL A 190 -13.10 -11.30 -4.47
N ILE A 191 -13.33 -10.90 -3.21
CA ILE A 191 -13.31 -9.52 -2.77
C ILE A 191 -12.17 -9.36 -1.77
N VAL A 192 -11.22 -8.49 -2.09
CA VAL A 192 -10.10 -8.12 -1.22
C VAL A 192 -10.25 -6.68 -0.74
N SER A 193 -9.68 -6.36 0.41
CA SER A 193 -9.60 -4.98 0.88
C SER A 193 -8.48 -4.80 1.90
N ASN A 194 -7.79 -3.69 1.80
CA ASN A 194 -7.04 -3.10 2.90
C ASN A 194 -7.70 -1.75 3.24
N PRO A 195 -8.80 -1.76 4.00
CA PRO A 195 -9.55 -0.55 4.29
C PRO A 195 -8.85 0.27 5.38
N PRO A 196 -9.19 1.55 5.56
CA PRO A 196 -8.74 2.32 6.71
C PRO A 196 -9.20 1.66 8.02
N TYR A 197 -8.26 1.39 8.94
CA TYR A 197 -8.54 0.64 10.17
C TYR A 197 -7.95 1.26 11.45
N ILE A 198 -7.22 2.37 11.35
CA ILE A 198 -6.60 3.00 12.52
C ILE A 198 -7.70 3.69 13.34
N ARG A 199 -7.69 3.46 14.65
CA ARG A 199 -8.61 4.13 15.58
C ARG A 199 -8.25 5.61 15.70
N LEU A 200 -9.25 6.47 15.85
CA LEU A 200 -9.01 7.92 16.01
C LEU A 200 -8.12 8.25 17.22
N GLU A 201 -8.23 7.50 18.32
CA GLU A 201 -7.41 7.69 19.51
C GLU A 201 -5.92 7.38 19.29
N ASP A 202 -5.61 6.46 18.36
CA ASP A 202 -4.24 6.04 18.03
C ASP A 202 -3.47 7.07 17.22
N LYS A 203 -4.12 8.12 16.74
CA LYS A 203 -3.47 9.23 16.02
C LYS A 203 -2.25 9.79 16.75
N LYS A 204 -2.27 9.74 18.10
CA LYS A 204 -1.22 10.34 18.95
C LYS A 204 0.09 9.52 18.98
N ILE A 205 0.01 8.25 18.59
CA ILE A 205 1.16 7.32 18.62
C ILE A 205 1.72 7.03 17.24
N LEU A 206 1.08 7.55 16.19
CA LEU A 206 1.55 7.37 14.82
C LEU A 206 2.81 8.20 14.57
N SER A 207 3.71 7.61 13.79
CA SER A 207 4.91 8.30 13.33
C SER A 207 4.57 9.46 12.37
N PRO A 208 5.43 10.49 12.27
CA PRO A 208 5.20 11.62 11.38
C PRO A 208 5.02 11.25 9.92
N ASP A 209 5.68 10.21 9.43
CA ASP A 209 5.58 9.75 8.05
C ASP A 209 4.22 9.11 7.75
N VAL A 210 3.62 8.40 8.70
CA VAL A 210 2.24 7.92 8.58
C VAL A 210 1.25 9.08 8.64
N LEU A 211 1.44 10.05 9.55
CA LEU A 211 0.55 11.21 9.67
C LEU A 211 0.55 12.13 8.44
N ASN A 212 1.57 12.06 7.59
CA ASN A 212 1.65 12.78 6.32
C ASN A 212 0.95 12.05 5.16
N GLU A 213 0.45 10.82 5.38
CA GLU A 213 -0.39 10.13 4.40
C GLU A 213 -1.85 10.59 4.49
N PRO A 214 -2.69 10.36 3.47
CA PRO A 214 -4.07 10.84 3.47
C PRO A 214 -4.88 10.32 4.65
N TYR A 215 -5.54 11.22 5.37
CA TYR A 215 -6.39 10.89 6.53
C TYR A 215 -7.42 9.80 6.21
N ILE A 216 -8.06 9.91 5.02
CA ILE A 216 -9.10 8.98 4.58
C ILE A 216 -8.56 7.56 4.30
N ALA A 217 -7.26 7.42 4.09
CA ALA A 217 -6.61 6.11 3.87
C ALA A 217 -6.16 5.43 5.18
N LEU A 218 -6.22 6.14 6.32
CA LEU A 218 -5.69 5.67 7.58
C LEU A 218 -6.78 5.32 8.61
N PHE A 219 -7.78 6.21 8.82
CA PHE A 219 -8.66 6.14 9.97
C PHE A 219 -9.98 5.45 9.66
N GLY A 220 -10.27 4.36 10.39
CA GLY A 220 -11.47 3.52 10.30
C GLY A 220 -12.55 3.86 11.32
N GLY A 221 -12.66 5.13 11.74
CA GLY A 221 -13.62 5.58 12.74
C GLY A 221 -13.09 5.49 14.19
N GLU A 222 -14.01 5.58 15.15
CA GLU A 222 -13.65 5.60 16.57
C GLU A 222 -12.96 4.31 17.03
N ASP A 223 -13.47 3.15 16.59
CA ASP A 223 -12.97 1.82 16.94
C ASP A 223 -12.17 1.13 15.84
N GLY A 224 -11.98 1.79 14.68
CA GLY A 224 -11.25 1.24 13.54
C GLY A 224 -11.99 0.15 12.77
N LEU A 225 -13.28 -0.09 13.05
CA LEU A 225 -14.06 -1.18 12.46
C LEU A 225 -15.19 -0.71 11.51
N GLU A 226 -15.29 0.58 11.24
CA GLU A 226 -16.39 1.16 10.47
C GLU A 226 -16.52 0.52 9.09
N PHE A 227 -15.42 0.43 8.35
CA PHE A 227 -15.41 -0.16 7.01
C PHE A 227 -15.62 -1.68 7.03
N TYR A 228 -15.10 -2.38 8.05
CA TYR A 228 -15.31 -3.84 8.16
C TYR A 228 -16.78 -4.20 8.41
N ARG A 229 -17.54 -3.37 9.14
CA ARG A 229 -18.99 -3.58 9.31
C ARG A 229 -19.70 -3.52 7.97
N GLN A 230 -19.35 -2.55 7.14
CA GLN A 230 -19.92 -2.39 5.81
C GLN A 230 -19.47 -3.51 4.86
N LEU A 231 -18.18 -3.82 4.83
CA LEU A 231 -17.63 -4.93 4.04
C LEU A 231 -18.31 -6.26 4.38
N ALA A 232 -18.43 -6.59 5.68
CA ALA A 232 -19.07 -7.83 6.11
C ALA A 232 -20.53 -7.95 5.64
N MET A 233 -21.28 -6.87 5.68
CA MET A 233 -22.71 -6.89 5.30
C MET A 233 -22.91 -6.90 3.79
N GLU A 234 -22.09 -6.14 3.04
CA GLU A 234 -22.34 -5.88 1.62
C GLU A 234 -21.67 -6.88 0.69
N CYS A 235 -20.47 -7.40 1.02
CA CYS A 235 -19.73 -8.33 0.15
C CYS A 235 -20.57 -9.55 -0.27
N VAL A 236 -21.45 -10.03 0.61
CA VAL A 236 -22.33 -11.18 0.32
C VAL A 236 -23.18 -10.96 -0.94
N LYS A 237 -23.57 -9.72 -1.24
CA LYS A 237 -24.40 -9.38 -2.40
C LYS A 237 -23.65 -9.48 -3.73
N TYR A 238 -22.33 -9.30 -3.67
CA TYR A 238 -21.48 -9.19 -4.85
C TYR A 238 -20.53 -10.38 -5.04
N LEU A 239 -20.60 -11.39 -4.16
CA LEU A 239 -19.84 -12.61 -4.32
C LEU A 239 -20.64 -13.71 -5.01
N LYS A 240 -19.96 -14.44 -5.87
CA LYS A 240 -20.48 -15.71 -6.38
C LYS A 240 -20.63 -16.73 -5.24
N PRO A 241 -21.46 -17.77 -5.39
CA PRO A 241 -21.50 -18.88 -4.43
C PRO A 241 -20.08 -19.41 -4.13
N TYR A 242 -19.76 -19.60 -2.86
CA TYR A 242 -18.43 -19.98 -2.36
C TYR A 242 -17.31 -18.96 -2.64
N GLY A 243 -17.63 -17.74 -3.07
CA GLY A 243 -16.67 -16.66 -3.26
C GLY A 243 -15.94 -16.29 -1.98
N LEU A 244 -14.71 -15.82 -2.12
CA LEU A 244 -13.79 -15.53 -1.03
C LEU A 244 -13.83 -14.03 -0.66
N VAL A 245 -13.83 -13.72 0.63
CA VAL A 245 -13.37 -12.42 1.14
C VAL A 245 -11.99 -12.59 1.78
N ALA A 246 -11.12 -11.58 1.60
CA ALA A 246 -9.84 -11.49 2.29
C ALA A 246 -9.58 -10.02 2.65
N PHE A 247 -9.54 -9.72 3.94
CA PHE A 247 -9.38 -8.36 4.47
C PHE A 247 -8.11 -8.25 5.29
N GLU A 248 -7.25 -7.27 4.96
CA GLU A 248 -6.19 -6.88 5.86
C GLU A 248 -6.78 -6.26 7.12
N VAL A 249 -6.14 -6.49 8.29
CA VAL A 249 -6.58 -6.00 9.59
C VAL A 249 -5.42 -5.47 10.42
N GLY A 250 -5.71 -4.55 11.31
CA GLY A 250 -4.77 -4.10 12.33
C GLY A 250 -4.34 -5.26 13.25
N TYR A 251 -3.20 -5.09 13.90
CA TYR A 251 -2.52 -6.15 14.68
C TYR A 251 -3.37 -6.79 15.80
N ASP A 252 -4.43 -6.12 16.23
CA ASP A 252 -5.32 -6.55 17.32
C ASP A 252 -6.80 -6.69 16.90
N GLN A 253 -7.13 -6.55 15.60
CA GLN A 253 -8.52 -6.49 15.11
C GLN A 253 -9.04 -7.81 14.51
N ALA A 254 -8.20 -8.83 14.35
CA ALA A 254 -8.57 -10.06 13.63
C ALA A 254 -9.82 -10.75 14.21
N GLU A 255 -9.91 -10.87 15.54
CA GLU A 255 -11.07 -11.52 16.21
C GLU A 255 -12.33 -10.66 16.13
N ASP A 256 -12.21 -9.33 16.16
CA ASP A 256 -13.35 -8.43 16.00
C ASP A 256 -13.93 -8.54 14.58
N VAL A 257 -13.09 -8.52 13.55
CA VAL A 257 -13.52 -8.67 12.14
C VAL A 257 -14.11 -10.05 11.90
N LYS A 258 -13.53 -11.12 12.47
CA LYS A 258 -14.14 -12.46 12.44
C LYS A 258 -15.54 -12.44 13.04
N SER A 259 -15.72 -11.83 14.22
CA SER A 259 -17.02 -11.72 14.88
C SER A 259 -18.05 -10.96 14.03
N LEU A 260 -17.62 -9.93 13.31
CA LEU A 260 -18.48 -9.22 12.34
C LEU A 260 -18.93 -10.17 11.23
N LEU A 261 -18.03 -10.93 10.61
CA LEU A 261 -18.39 -11.91 9.57
C LEU A 261 -19.32 -13.01 10.10
N GLU A 262 -19.05 -13.55 11.30
CA GLU A 262 -19.92 -14.54 11.95
C GLU A 262 -21.34 -14.00 12.18
N SER A 263 -21.46 -12.74 12.59
CA SER A 263 -22.76 -12.10 12.89
C SER A 263 -23.68 -11.99 11.67
N VAL A 264 -23.13 -11.90 10.46
CA VAL A 264 -23.90 -11.85 9.20
C VAL A 264 -24.56 -13.20 8.91
N GLY A 265 -23.97 -14.31 9.38
CA GLY A 265 -24.54 -15.65 9.24
C GLY A 265 -24.44 -16.26 7.83
N SER A 266 -23.92 -15.53 6.85
CA SER A 266 -23.76 -15.99 5.46
C SER A 266 -22.35 -16.47 5.14
N TYR A 267 -21.40 -16.31 6.04
CA TYR A 267 -20.01 -16.73 5.87
C TYR A 267 -19.73 -18.07 6.54
N VAL A 268 -18.80 -18.82 5.95
CA VAL A 268 -18.24 -20.10 6.44
C VAL A 268 -16.73 -20.08 6.26
N ASP A 269 -16.05 -21.06 6.83
CA ASP A 269 -14.60 -21.24 6.70
C ASP A 269 -13.77 -19.99 7.08
N ILE A 270 -14.23 -19.27 8.12
CA ILE A 270 -13.55 -18.06 8.58
C ILE A 270 -12.20 -18.47 9.17
N SER A 271 -11.12 -17.87 8.65
CA SER A 271 -9.76 -18.17 9.07
C SER A 271 -8.87 -16.93 9.06
N PHE A 272 -7.65 -17.08 9.56
CA PHE A 272 -6.65 -16.02 9.61
C PHE A 272 -5.40 -16.40 8.83
N ALA A 273 -4.75 -15.41 8.23
CA ALA A 273 -3.38 -15.55 7.78
C ALA A 273 -2.48 -14.58 8.57
N ALA A 274 -1.36 -15.12 9.05
CA ALA A 274 -0.39 -14.37 9.83
C ALA A 274 0.75 -13.87 8.93
N ASP A 275 1.30 -12.70 9.29
CA ASP A 275 2.51 -12.17 8.71
C ASP A 275 3.77 -12.96 9.17
N LEU A 276 4.95 -12.56 8.68
CA LEU A 276 6.22 -13.19 9.06
C LEU A 276 6.57 -13.05 10.56
N ALA A 277 5.94 -12.11 11.26
CA ALA A 277 6.08 -11.95 12.71
C ALA A 277 5.09 -12.80 13.51
N GLY A 278 4.19 -13.54 12.83
CA GLY A 278 3.16 -14.37 13.46
C GLY A 278 1.93 -13.59 13.92
N ILE A 279 1.75 -12.35 13.48
CA ILE A 279 0.58 -11.53 13.77
C ILE A 279 -0.49 -11.78 12.72
N ASN A 280 -1.73 -12.04 13.14
CA ASN A 280 -2.85 -12.19 12.22
C ASN A 280 -3.11 -10.88 11.48
N ARG A 281 -2.80 -10.84 10.20
CA ARG A 281 -2.93 -9.66 9.32
C ARG A 281 -4.06 -9.77 8.33
N VAL A 282 -4.55 -10.96 8.07
CA VAL A 282 -5.63 -11.16 7.10
C VAL A 282 -6.72 -12.02 7.73
N VAL A 283 -7.95 -11.56 7.60
CA VAL A 283 -9.15 -12.35 7.93
C VAL A 283 -9.79 -12.78 6.62
N THR A 284 -10.08 -14.05 6.50
CA THR A 284 -10.67 -14.65 5.29
C THR A 284 -11.95 -15.40 5.61
N ALA A 285 -12.88 -15.43 4.67
CA ALA A 285 -14.10 -16.24 4.77
C ALA A 285 -14.65 -16.56 3.37
N ARG A 286 -15.50 -17.60 3.28
CA ARG A 286 -16.25 -17.90 2.06
C ARG A 286 -17.74 -17.65 2.29
N VAL A 287 -18.42 -17.16 1.27
CA VAL A 287 -19.88 -17.07 1.28
C VAL A 287 -20.46 -18.48 1.09
N LYS A 288 -21.58 -18.77 1.78
CA LYS A 288 -22.35 -20.01 1.56
C LYS A 288 -22.81 -20.10 0.11
N GLY A 289 -22.82 -21.30 -0.45
CA GLY A 289 -23.33 -21.58 -1.79
C GLY A 289 -24.85 -21.64 -1.85
#